data_c743ca205aacd682e769df415dde54d4
#
_entry.id   c743ca205aacd682e769df415dde54d4
#
_cell.length_a   1.000
_cell.length_b   1.000
_cell.length_c   1.000
_cell.angle_alpha   90.00
_cell.angle_beta   90.00
_cell.angle_gamma   90.00
#
_symmetry.space_group_name_H-M   'P 1'
#
loop_
_entity.id
_entity.type
_entity.pdbx_description
1 polymer ?
#
loop_
_entity_poly.entity_id
_entity_poly.type
_entity_poly.pdbx_seq_one_letter_code
_entity_poly.pdbx_strand_id
1 'polypeptide(L)'
;MMNLSSIFHTKRGQATPEVVLLFPVFVILILFIVRVTGLFVLNQKMHIAAVYAARRFQLQSHITPIYANGWDKRYLIPRIEDKVKEYIGFNNKGMRKFLNLRDVKLSIINTTTWTRITITAYMAPLRIRFLCNYRKDELCGNDAHCLRGYVVICETGGEIKVIRHAGHNERVLPYMRPDNM
;
A
#
# COMPACT_ATOMS: atom_id res chain seq x y z
N MET A 1 35.17 3.43 -64.30
CA MET A 1 34.38 4.34 -63.38
C MET A 1 33.23 3.54 -62.85
N MET A 2 33.40 3.04 -61.66
CA MET A 2 32.37 2.29 -60.94
C MET A 2 31.37 3.28 -60.30
N ASN A 3 30.09 3.12 -60.65
CA ASN A 3 29.01 4.01 -60.27
C ASN A 3 28.66 3.76 -58.77
N LEU A 4 29.10 4.67 -57.91
CA LEU A 4 28.88 4.60 -56.42
C LEU A 4 27.44 4.84 -56.01
N SER A 5 26.51 5.10 -56.93
CA SER A 5 25.12 5.43 -56.64
C SER A 5 24.20 4.24 -56.35
N SER A 6 24.66 2.99 -56.51
CA SER A 6 23.82 1.80 -56.30
C SER A 6 23.89 1.20 -54.88
N ILE A 7 24.72 1.76 -53.99
CA ILE A 7 24.95 1.17 -52.65
C ILE A 7 23.92 1.63 -51.62
N PHE A 8 23.15 2.69 -51.92
CA PHE A 8 22.22 3.30 -50.95
C PHE A 8 20.73 2.95 -51.10
N HIS A 9 20.38 1.91 -51.85
CA HIS A 9 18.95 1.60 -52.12
C HIS A 9 18.44 0.30 -51.54
N THR A 10 19.00 -0.17 -50.43
CA THR A 10 18.39 -1.27 -49.67
C THR A 10 17.69 -0.71 -48.42
N LYS A 11 16.49 -0.15 -48.60
CA LYS A 11 15.58 0.27 -47.54
C LYS A 11 15.10 -0.89 -46.63
N ARG A 12 15.63 -2.09 -46.76
CA ARG A 12 15.22 -3.29 -46.01
C ARG A 12 15.96 -3.50 -44.69
N GLY A 13 16.96 -2.68 -44.37
CA GLY A 13 17.78 -2.83 -43.16
C GLY A 13 17.49 -1.84 -42.05
N GLN A 14 16.64 -0.83 -42.27
CA GLN A 14 16.43 0.25 -41.30
C GLN A 14 15.46 -0.09 -40.18
N ALA A 15 14.52 -1.02 -40.41
CA ALA A 15 13.55 -1.41 -39.38
C ALA A 15 14.15 -2.22 -38.21
N THR A 16 15.26 -2.93 -38.45
CA THR A 16 15.87 -3.81 -37.42
C THR A 16 16.47 -3.04 -36.26
N PRO A 17 17.27 -1.96 -36.42
CA PRO A 17 17.81 -1.21 -35.30
C PRO A 17 16.74 -0.47 -34.48
N GLU A 18 15.66 0.00 -35.13
CA GLU A 18 14.54 0.67 -34.45
C GLU A 18 13.81 -0.30 -33.50
N VAL A 19 13.54 -1.53 -33.95
CA VAL A 19 12.89 -2.56 -33.12
C VAL A 19 13.77 -2.95 -31.95
N VAL A 20 15.09 -3.08 -32.16
CA VAL A 20 16.05 -3.42 -31.08
C VAL A 20 16.10 -2.33 -30.01
N LEU A 21 16.00 -1.06 -30.39
CA LEU A 21 15.98 0.06 -29.44
C LEU A 21 14.62 0.22 -28.73
N LEU A 22 13.51 -0.04 -29.44
CA LEU A 22 12.16 0.07 -28.88
C LEU A 22 11.83 -1.07 -27.91
N PHE A 23 12.35 -2.28 -28.14
CA PHE A 23 12.03 -3.46 -27.33
C PHE A 23 12.32 -3.26 -25.84
N PRO A 24 13.51 -2.79 -25.39
CA PRO A 24 13.77 -2.57 -23.97
C PRO A 24 12.88 -1.50 -23.36
N VAL A 25 12.49 -0.47 -24.14
CA VAL A 25 11.54 0.56 -23.68
C VAL A 25 10.17 -0.05 -23.41
N PHE A 26 9.68 -0.91 -24.31
CA PHE A 26 8.42 -1.64 -24.12
C PHE A 26 8.46 -2.53 -22.87
N VAL A 27 9.54 -3.26 -22.66
CA VAL A 27 9.69 -4.11 -21.47
C VAL A 27 9.63 -3.29 -20.18
N ILE A 28 10.34 -2.16 -20.13
CA ILE A 28 10.33 -1.27 -18.98
C ILE A 28 8.91 -0.73 -18.73
N LEU A 29 8.21 -0.32 -19.79
CA LEU A 29 6.85 0.20 -19.72
C LEU A 29 5.86 -0.86 -19.19
N ILE A 30 5.94 -2.09 -19.69
CA ILE A 30 5.11 -3.20 -19.21
C ILE A 30 5.37 -3.46 -17.72
N LEU A 31 6.64 -3.54 -17.31
CA LEU A 31 6.99 -3.73 -15.90
C LEU A 31 6.47 -2.60 -15.01
N PHE A 32 6.51 -1.38 -15.50
CA PHE A 32 5.96 -0.22 -14.80
C PHE A 32 4.44 -0.33 -14.62
N ILE A 33 3.70 -0.65 -15.71
CA ILE A 33 2.24 -0.83 -15.67
C ILE A 33 1.87 -1.94 -14.68
N VAL A 34 2.56 -3.08 -14.71
CA VAL A 34 2.31 -4.21 -13.79
C VAL A 34 2.51 -3.78 -12.33
N ARG A 35 3.54 -2.98 -12.03
CA ARG A 35 3.79 -2.44 -10.69
C ARG A 35 2.67 -1.50 -10.24
N VAL A 36 2.28 -0.56 -11.09
CA VAL A 36 1.21 0.40 -10.79
C VAL A 36 -0.11 -0.33 -10.55
N THR A 37 -0.47 -1.28 -11.41
CA THR A 37 -1.68 -2.11 -11.25
C THR A 37 -1.65 -2.89 -9.93
N GLY A 38 -0.50 -3.45 -9.55
CA GLY A 38 -0.32 -4.13 -8.28
C GLY A 38 -0.61 -3.25 -7.07
N LEU A 39 -0.18 -1.98 -7.10
CA LEU A 39 -0.48 -1.00 -6.05
C LEU A 39 -1.97 -0.64 -5.98
N PHE A 40 -2.63 -0.49 -7.13
CA PHE A 40 -4.08 -0.26 -7.17
C PHE A 40 -4.87 -1.43 -6.56
N VAL A 41 -4.52 -2.66 -6.93
CA VAL A 41 -5.13 -3.87 -6.36
C VAL A 41 -4.90 -3.95 -4.84
N LEU A 42 -3.71 -3.61 -4.37
CA LEU A 42 -3.41 -3.54 -2.93
C LEU A 42 -4.32 -2.52 -2.24
N ASN A 43 -4.43 -1.31 -2.79
CA ASN A 43 -5.28 -0.27 -2.24
C ASN A 43 -6.75 -0.70 -2.14
N GLN A 44 -7.29 -1.32 -3.20
CA GLN A 44 -8.65 -1.86 -3.19
C GLN A 44 -8.85 -2.93 -2.11
N LYS A 45 -7.91 -3.87 -1.98
CA LYS A 45 -7.93 -4.88 -0.92
C LYS A 45 -7.89 -4.27 0.48
N MET A 46 -7.09 -3.22 0.68
CA MET A 46 -7.06 -2.50 1.95
C MET A 46 -8.38 -1.82 2.27
N HIS A 47 -9.07 -1.24 1.27
CA HIS A 47 -10.40 -0.67 1.47
C HIS A 47 -11.43 -1.73 1.89
N ILE A 48 -11.45 -2.88 1.22
CA ILE A 48 -12.36 -3.99 1.58
C ILE A 48 -12.02 -4.54 2.98
N ALA A 49 -10.73 -4.72 3.27
CA ALA A 49 -10.26 -5.17 4.57
C ALA A 49 -10.65 -4.19 5.69
N ALA A 50 -10.62 -2.87 5.43
CA ALA A 50 -11.04 -1.85 6.39
C ALA A 50 -12.54 -1.93 6.69
N VAL A 51 -13.37 -2.17 5.66
CA VAL A 51 -14.83 -2.39 5.85
C VAL A 51 -15.08 -3.67 6.66
N TYR A 52 -14.36 -4.75 6.34
CA TYR A 52 -14.44 -6.00 7.11
C TYR A 52 -14.06 -5.80 8.58
N ALA A 53 -12.93 -5.14 8.82
CA ALA A 53 -12.45 -4.84 10.17
C ALA A 53 -13.47 -3.98 10.96
N ALA A 54 -14.05 -2.98 10.30
CA ALA A 54 -15.07 -2.12 10.88
C ALA A 54 -16.31 -2.90 11.32
N ARG A 55 -16.88 -3.70 10.41
CA ARG A 55 -18.06 -4.50 10.71
C ARG A 55 -17.80 -5.53 11.82
N ARG A 56 -16.66 -6.21 11.74
CA ARG A 56 -16.30 -7.20 12.74
C ARG A 56 -16.07 -6.59 14.11
N PHE A 57 -15.41 -5.45 14.16
CA PHE A 57 -15.24 -4.70 15.40
C PHE A 57 -16.57 -4.26 15.99
N GLN A 58 -17.48 -3.69 15.20
CA GLN A 58 -18.83 -3.28 15.63
C GLN A 58 -19.66 -4.44 16.17
N LEU A 59 -19.57 -5.63 15.56
CA LEU A 59 -20.36 -6.79 15.97
C LEU A 59 -19.81 -7.53 17.20
N GLN A 60 -18.50 -7.51 17.40
CA GLN A 60 -17.82 -8.31 18.42
C GLN A 60 -17.19 -7.49 19.53
N SER A 61 -17.12 -6.16 19.39
CA SER A 61 -16.59 -5.29 20.44
C SER A 61 -17.57 -5.18 21.59
N HIS A 62 -17.02 -5.35 22.80
CA HIS A 62 -17.71 -5.12 24.06
C HIS A 62 -17.44 -3.72 24.62
N ILE A 63 -16.75 -2.86 23.85
CA ILE A 63 -16.44 -1.50 24.27
C ILE A 63 -17.72 -0.67 24.15
N THR A 64 -18.34 -0.42 25.28
CA THR A 64 -19.30 0.68 25.45
C THR A 64 -18.55 1.93 25.91
N PRO A 65 -19.09 3.15 25.74
CA PRO A 65 -18.48 4.39 26.26
C PRO A 65 -18.14 4.33 27.75
N ILE A 66 -18.80 3.44 28.48
CA ILE A 66 -18.67 3.28 29.95
C ILE A 66 -17.65 2.19 30.32
N TYR A 67 -17.41 1.19 29.47
CA TYR A 67 -16.52 0.07 29.77
C TYR A 67 -15.42 -0.06 28.70
N ALA A 68 -14.21 0.42 29.03
CA ALA A 68 -13.01 0.14 28.26
C ALA A 68 -12.54 -1.29 28.55
N ASN A 69 -13.02 -2.26 27.79
CA ASN A 69 -12.70 -3.65 28.06
C ASN A 69 -11.31 -4.03 27.51
N GLY A 70 -10.39 -4.38 28.40
CA GLY A 70 -9.03 -4.85 28.05
C GLY A 70 -9.03 -6.11 27.18
N TRP A 71 -10.12 -6.88 27.18
CA TRP A 71 -10.31 -8.06 26.35
C TRP A 71 -10.26 -7.74 24.85
N ASP A 72 -10.91 -6.67 24.41
CA ASP A 72 -10.93 -6.27 23.00
C ASP A 72 -9.53 -5.92 22.49
N LYS A 73 -8.74 -5.22 23.28
CA LYS A 73 -7.36 -4.88 22.93
C LYS A 73 -6.47 -6.12 22.86
N ARG A 74 -6.67 -7.10 23.75
CA ARG A 74 -5.79 -8.26 23.88
C ARG A 74 -6.13 -9.38 22.90
N TYR A 75 -7.39 -9.60 22.58
CA TYR A 75 -7.85 -10.76 21.81
C TYR A 75 -8.54 -10.39 20.49
N LEU A 76 -9.44 -9.40 20.51
CA LEU A 76 -10.24 -9.07 19.33
C LEU A 76 -9.42 -8.35 18.27
N ILE A 77 -8.69 -7.29 18.67
CA ILE A 77 -7.91 -6.48 17.71
C ILE A 77 -6.82 -7.30 17.02
N PRO A 78 -5.98 -8.11 17.73
CA PRO A 78 -4.99 -8.97 17.06
C PRO A 78 -5.62 -9.97 16.09
N ARG A 79 -6.76 -10.57 16.47
CA ARG A 79 -7.48 -11.51 15.59
C ARG A 79 -8.01 -10.84 14.32
N ILE A 80 -8.49 -9.61 14.43
CA ILE A 80 -8.91 -8.82 13.26
C ILE A 80 -7.70 -8.47 12.41
N GLU A 81 -6.59 -8.08 13.04
CA GLU A 81 -5.34 -7.73 12.35
C GLU A 81 -4.79 -8.91 11.53
N ASP A 82 -4.76 -10.11 12.10
CA ASP A 82 -4.31 -11.32 11.40
C ASP A 82 -5.19 -11.63 10.18
N LYS A 83 -6.50 -11.49 10.31
CA LYS A 83 -7.42 -11.67 9.19
C LYS A 83 -7.30 -10.58 8.13
N VAL A 84 -7.03 -9.34 8.53
CA VAL A 84 -6.73 -8.23 7.62
C VAL A 84 -5.44 -8.51 6.84
N LYS A 85 -4.38 -8.98 7.50
CA LYS A 85 -3.12 -9.38 6.88
C LYS A 85 -3.32 -10.51 5.87
N GLU A 86 -4.11 -11.52 6.24
CA GLU A 86 -4.47 -12.62 5.35
C GLU A 86 -5.22 -12.12 4.10
N TYR A 87 -6.24 -11.25 4.29
CA TYR A 87 -7.08 -10.72 3.22
C TYR A 87 -6.29 -9.82 2.24
N ILE A 88 -5.40 -9.00 2.74
CA ILE A 88 -4.51 -8.16 1.93
C ILE A 88 -3.53 -9.04 1.14
N GLY A 89 -3.27 -10.28 1.59
CA GLY A 89 -2.32 -11.20 0.97
C GLY A 89 -0.90 -11.01 1.50
N PHE A 90 -0.74 -10.41 2.68
CA PHE A 90 0.57 -10.24 3.33
C PHE A 90 1.27 -11.56 3.62
N ASN A 91 0.50 -12.63 3.89
CA ASN A 91 1.02 -13.98 4.13
C ASN A 91 1.53 -14.64 2.85
N ASN A 92 1.16 -14.14 1.66
CA ASN A 92 1.67 -14.65 0.39
C ASN A 92 3.05 -14.07 0.11
N LYS A 93 4.08 -14.93 0.16
CA LYS A 93 5.48 -14.55 -0.07
C LYS A 93 5.69 -13.87 -1.43
N GLY A 94 4.99 -14.34 -2.48
CA GLY A 94 5.07 -13.76 -3.83
C GLY A 94 4.55 -12.33 -3.86
N MET A 95 3.36 -12.09 -3.33
CA MET A 95 2.74 -10.77 -3.29
C MET A 95 3.54 -9.78 -2.43
N ARG A 96 3.99 -10.24 -1.27
CA ARG A 96 4.82 -9.44 -0.37
C ARG A 96 6.14 -9.01 -1.03
N LYS A 97 6.81 -9.94 -1.73
CA LYS A 97 8.07 -9.65 -2.44
C LYS A 97 7.84 -8.76 -3.66
N PHE A 98 6.76 -9.00 -4.42
CA PHE A 98 6.42 -8.21 -5.60
C PHE A 98 6.13 -6.75 -5.27
N LEU A 99 5.37 -6.49 -4.21
CA LEU A 99 5.02 -5.14 -3.75
C LEU A 99 6.02 -4.56 -2.74
N ASN A 100 7.07 -5.28 -2.40
CA ASN A 100 8.03 -4.89 -1.35
C ASN A 100 7.36 -4.56 -0.01
N LEU A 101 6.29 -5.28 0.35
CA LEU A 101 5.58 -5.05 1.61
C LEU A 101 6.44 -5.47 2.79
N ARG A 102 6.68 -4.52 3.71
CA ARG A 102 7.47 -4.73 4.92
C ARG A 102 6.59 -5.11 6.09
N ASP A 103 5.50 -4.37 6.30
CA ASP A 103 4.59 -4.57 7.42
C ASP A 103 3.20 -4.03 7.08
N VAL A 104 2.18 -4.55 7.78
CA VAL A 104 0.80 -4.06 7.72
C VAL A 104 0.31 -3.91 9.14
N LYS A 105 -0.06 -2.68 9.53
CA LYS A 105 -0.56 -2.36 10.86
C LYS A 105 -2.01 -1.95 10.84
N LEU A 106 -2.77 -2.47 11.79
CA LEU A 106 -4.14 -2.07 12.06
C LEU A 106 -4.16 -1.20 13.33
N SER A 107 -4.74 -0.02 13.23
CA SER A 107 -4.99 0.86 14.36
C SER A 107 -6.48 1.13 14.48
N ILE A 108 -7.06 0.85 15.64
CA ILE A 108 -8.47 1.11 15.94
C ILE A 108 -8.50 2.12 17.08
N ILE A 109 -9.06 3.30 16.80
CA ILE A 109 -9.22 4.38 17.76
C ILE A 109 -10.71 4.61 17.96
N ASN A 110 -11.17 4.43 19.18
CA ASN A 110 -12.54 4.67 19.58
C ASN A 110 -12.69 6.09 20.12
N THR A 111 -13.60 6.84 19.53
CA THR A 111 -14.07 8.13 20.05
C THR A 111 -15.52 7.98 20.52
N THR A 112 -16.08 8.98 21.19
CA THR A 112 -17.45 8.93 21.71
C THR A 112 -18.52 8.65 20.68
N THR A 113 -18.31 9.10 19.43
CA THR A 113 -19.29 9.01 18.33
C THR A 113 -18.89 8.06 17.22
N TRP A 114 -17.59 7.81 17.03
CA TRP A 114 -17.07 7.05 15.90
C TRP A 114 -15.93 6.12 16.31
N THR A 115 -15.86 4.99 15.64
CA THR A 115 -14.66 4.17 15.63
C THR A 115 -13.87 4.47 14.37
N ARG A 116 -12.65 4.95 14.51
CA ARG A 116 -11.72 5.15 13.41
C ARG A 116 -10.85 3.93 13.24
N ILE A 117 -10.92 3.32 12.08
CA ILE A 117 -10.08 2.18 11.70
C ILE A 117 -9.09 2.67 10.66
N THR A 118 -7.82 2.48 10.97
CA THR A 118 -6.71 2.86 10.09
C THR A 118 -5.88 1.63 9.77
N ILE A 119 -5.78 1.30 8.49
CA ILE A 119 -4.87 0.25 7.98
C ILE A 119 -3.72 0.96 7.30
N THR A 120 -2.50 0.67 7.75
CA THR A 120 -1.28 1.23 7.17
C THR A 120 -0.42 0.10 6.65
N ALA A 121 -0.16 0.08 5.34
CA ALA A 121 0.77 -0.82 4.70
C ALA A 121 2.10 -0.10 4.46
N TYR A 122 3.17 -0.64 5.02
CA TYR A 122 4.52 -0.13 4.87
C TYR A 122 5.24 -0.89 3.77
N MET A 123 5.80 -0.15 2.81
CA MET A 123 6.58 -0.70 1.71
C MET A 123 8.07 -0.42 1.93
N ALA A 124 8.91 -1.40 1.66
CA ALA A 124 10.35 -1.19 1.70
C ALA A 124 10.82 -0.25 0.58
N PRO A 125 11.88 0.53 0.79
CA PRO A 125 12.43 1.41 -0.23
C PRO A 125 12.89 0.61 -1.45
N LEU A 126 12.72 1.19 -2.63
CA LEU A 126 13.09 0.55 -3.89
C LEU A 126 14.61 0.42 -4.07
N ARG A 127 15.38 1.27 -3.40
CA ARG A 127 16.86 1.34 -3.43
C ARG A 127 17.43 1.24 -4.84
N ILE A 128 17.00 2.13 -5.70
CA ILE A 128 17.51 2.22 -7.08
C ILE A 128 18.98 2.63 -7.02
N ARG A 129 19.89 1.72 -7.31
CA ARG A 129 21.33 1.88 -7.09
C ARG A 129 21.91 3.14 -7.72
N PHE A 130 21.53 3.49 -8.94
CA PHE A 130 22.07 4.67 -9.60
C PHE A 130 21.57 5.99 -8.97
N LEU A 131 20.39 6.01 -8.35
CA LEU A 131 19.82 7.19 -7.72
C LEU A 131 20.27 7.32 -6.25
N CYS A 132 20.30 6.19 -5.53
CA CYS A 132 20.56 6.17 -4.09
C CYS A 132 22.08 6.15 -3.74
N ASN A 133 22.95 6.17 -4.74
CA ASN A 133 24.41 6.32 -4.56
C ASN A 133 24.83 7.78 -4.36
N TYR A 134 24.00 8.71 -4.82
CA TYR A 134 24.24 10.16 -4.64
C TYR A 134 23.74 10.60 -3.28
N ARG A 135 24.42 11.59 -2.69
CA ARG A 135 23.91 12.24 -1.47
C ARG A 135 22.66 13.01 -1.79
N LYS A 136 21.69 13.00 -0.86
CA LYS A 136 20.42 13.73 -1.00
C LYS A 136 20.62 15.22 -1.30
N ASP A 137 21.64 15.81 -0.66
CA ASP A 137 21.97 17.24 -0.82
C ASP A 137 22.53 17.56 -2.21
N GLU A 138 23.27 16.60 -2.80
CA GLU A 138 23.81 16.74 -4.15
C GLU A 138 22.75 16.57 -5.25
N LEU A 139 21.79 15.68 -5.02
CA LEU A 139 20.75 15.36 -6.01
C LEU A 139 19.59 16.36 -5.96
N CYS A 140 19.18 16.78 -4.76
CA CYS A 140 17.96 17.55 -4.53
C CYS A 140 18.22 19.00 -4.09
N GLY A 141 19.44 19.32 -3.64
CA GLY A 141 19.71 20.64 -3.05
C GLY A 141 18.73 20.93 -1.92
N ASN A 142 18.07 22.10 -2.00
CA ASN A 142 17.09 22.56 -1.01
C ASN A 142 15.63 22.29 -1.41
N ASP A 143 15.37 21.50 -2.48
CA ASP A 143 14.00 21.22 -2.90
C ASP A 143 13.35 20.18 -1.98
N ALA A 144 12.35 20.64 -1.21
CA ALA A 144 11.61 19.81 -0.25
C ALA A 144 10.85 18.64 -0.91
N HIS A 145 10.37 18.82 -2.15
CA HIS A 145 9.66 17.75 -2.87
C HIS A 145 10.62 16.65 -3.32
N CYS A 146 11.78 17.03 -3.85
CA CYS A 146 12.82 16.09 -4.24
C CYS A 146 13.36 15.34 -3.01
N LEU A 147 13.66 16.03 -1.91
CA LEU A 147 14.13 15.44 -0.65
C LEU A 147 13.14 14.42 -0.11
N ARG A 148 11.84 14.74 -0.13
CA ARG A 148 10.79 13.79 0.29
C ARG A 148 10.74 12.57 -0.62
N GLY A 149 10.83 12.75 -1.93
CA GLY A 149 10.90 11.67 -2.91
C GLY A 149 12.13 10.78 -2.71
N TYR A 150 13.29 11.37 -2.50
CA TYR A 150 14.53 10.65 -2.21
C TYR A 150 14.42 9.79 -0.96
N VAL A 151 13.91 10.35 0.15
CA VAL A 151 13.70 9.63 1.41
C VAL A 151 12.78 8.42 1.21
N VAL A 152 11.67 8.58 0.50
CA VAL A 152 10.72 7.47 0.22
C VAL A 152 11.36 6.39 -0.66
N ILE A 153 12.14 6.77 -1.67
CA ILE A 153 12.73 5.80 -2.62
C ILE A 153 13.96 5.10 -2.03
N CYS A 154 14.82 5.83 -1.31
CA CYS A 154 16.13 5.37 -0.91
C CYS A 154 16.23 4.96 0.56
N GLU A 155 15.53 5.65 1.46
CA GLU A 155 15.72 5.48 2.91
C GLU A 155 14.58 4.73 3.60
N THR A 156 13.39 5.33 3.65
CA THR A 156 12.29 4.84 4.49
C THR A 156 11.32 3.91 3.78
N GLY A 157 11.17 4.06 2.46
CA GLY A 157 10.09 3.44 1.71
C GLY A 157 8.78 4.25 1.79
N GLY A 158 7.76 3.74 1.14
CA GLY A 158 6.43 4.36 1.09
C GLY A 158 5.46 3.77 2.11
N GLU A 159 4.42 4.53 2.42
CA GLU A 159 3.27 4.02 3.17
C GLU A 159 1.97 4.29 2.42
N ILE A 160 1.07 3.31 2.45
CA ILE A 160 -0.31 3.46 1.98
C ILE A 160 -1.21 3.38 3.20
N LYS A 161 -2.04 4.41 3.40
CA LYS A 161 -2.91 4.52 4.55
C LYS A 161 -4.36 4.60 4.12
N VAL A 162 -5.19 3.69 4.63
CA VAL A 162 -6.63 3.68 4.43
C VAL A 162 -7.32 3.93 5.76
N ILE A 163 -8.18 4.94 5.80
CA ILE A 163 -8.93 5.33 6.99
C ILE A 163 -10.42 5.08 6.72
N ARG A 164 -11.08 4.41 7.66
CA ARG A 164 -12.53 4.23 7.67
C ARG A 164 -13.09 4.67 9.02
N HIS A 165 -14.21 5.35 8.95
CA HIS A 165 -15.00 5.70 10.11
C HIS A 165 -16.23 4.80 10.14
N ALA A 166 -16.49 4.20 11.29
CA ALA A 166 -17.68 3.42 11.54
C ALA A 166 -18.43 4.07 12.70
N GLY A 167 -19.71 4.37 12.52
CA GLY A 167 -20.56 4.85 13.61
C GLY A 167 -20.69 3.79 14.70
N HIS A 168 -20.87 4.20 15.94
CA HIS A 168 -21.28 3.27 16.98
C HIS A 168 -22.67 2.75 16.62
N ASN A 169 -22.82 1.42 16.50
CA ASN A 169 -24.13 0.82 16.66
C ASN A 169 -24.47 1.03 18.12
N GLU A 170 -25.26 2.03 18.43
CA GLU A 170 -26.02 2.08 19.66
C GLU A 170 -27.03 0.92 19.66
N ARG A 171 -26.54 -0.29 19.84
CA ARG A 171 -27.35 -1.24 20.58
C ARG A 171 -27.31 -0.72 21.99
N VAL A 172 -28.20 0.18 22.31
CA VAL A 172 -28.68 0.41 23.64
C VAL A 172 -29.23 -0.94 24.08
N LEU A 173 -28.37 -1.79 24.62
CA LEU A 173 -28.84 -2.83 25.52
C LEU A 173 -29.52 -2.04 26.61
N PRO A 174 -30.86 -2.24 26.82
CA PRO A 174 -31.54 -1.57 27.89
C PRO A 174 -30.71 -1.87 29.15
N TYR A 175 -30.13 -0.82 29.73
CA TYR A 175 -29.43 -0.88 30.99
C TYR A 175 -30.44 -1.43 32.00
N MET A 176 -30.34 -2.72 32.30
CA MET A 176 -31.05 -3.29 33.43
C MET A 176 -30.41 -2.66 34.68
N ARG A 177 -31.06 -1.62 35.17
CA ARG A 177 -30.74 -1.04 36.45
C ARG A 177 -30.81 -2.15 37.49
N PRO A 178 -29.77 -2.41 38.30
CA PRO A 178 -29.78 -3.47 39.29
C PRO A 178 -30.74 -3.22 40.46
N ASP A 179 -31.42 -2.07 40.45
CA ASP A 179 -32.30 -1.62 41.56
C ASP A 179 -33.72 -2.25 41.49
N ASN A 180 -33.99 -3.13 40.54
CA ASN A 180 -35.28 -3.83 40.42
C ASN A 180 -35.17 -5.35 40.64
N MET A 181 -34.20 -5.81 41.43
CA MET A 181 -34.21 -7.15 42.04
C MET A 181 -34.51 -7.07 43.52
#